data_31c22faabef201e1824bb02a531dc302
#
_entry.id   31c22faabef201e1824bb02a531dc302
#
_cell.length_a   1.000
_cell.length_b   1.000
_cell.length_c   1.000
_cell.angle_alpha   90.00
_cell.angle_beta   90.00
_cell.angle_gamma   90.00
#
_symmetry.space_group_name_H-M   'P 1'
#
loop_
_entity.id
_entity.type
_entity.pdbx_description
1 polymer ?
#
loop_
_entity_poly.entity_id
_entity_poly.type
_entity_poly.pdbx_seq_one_letter_code
_entity_poly.pdbx_strand_id
1 'polypeptide(L)'
;MKESTNYKYIIETCIDTVYSCHQAIKGSANRIELCSALGLGGLTPSASMIAYAQEKLEASIAVMIRPRSGDFLYDDDEFELMKRDIEYCKQIGVDSVVLGLLTASGEVDKERTKRLVETAGDVKVCFHRAIDMTPDILEATQAIVDCGCRRVLTSGGCATAVEGIENIKQMQSEFGNRIDIMVGGGISAANANLFKPMGILNFHLSGKADMESKMLFRKDGISMGATSPEKEYIITQTDYRKIAEMRAALERE
;
A
#
# COMPACT_ATOMS: atom_id res chain seq x y z
N MET A 1 4.17 -18.80 -10.52
CA MET A 1 5.01 -17.77 -9.90
C MET A 1 5.48 -16.86 -11.03
N LYS A 2 5.03 -15.60 -11.03
CA LYS A 2 5.54 -14.60 -11.97
C LYS A 2 7.01 -14.37 -11.62
N GLU A 3 7.92 -14.47 -12.60
CA GLU A 3 9.36 -14.32 -12.39
C GLU A 3 9.64 -13.00 -11.67
N SER A 4 10.19 -13.09 -10.46
CA SER A 4 10.77 -11.92 -9.80
C SER A 4 12.01 -11.53 -10.61
N THR A 5 11.94 -10.41 -11.30
CA THR A 5 13.15 -9.72 -11.74
C THR A 5 14.07 -9.59 -10.51
N ASN A 6 15.33 -9.96 -10.69
CA ASN A 6 16.32 -10.16 -9.60
C ASN A 6 16.80 -8.79 -9.04
N TYR A 7 15.87 -7.92 -8.68
CA TYR A 7 16.19 -6.63 -8.06
C TYR A 7 16.44 -6.78 -6.57
N LYS A 8 17.48 -6.14 -6.07
CA LYS A 8 17.77 -6.04 -4.63
C LYS A 8 16.66 -5.31 -3.86
N TYR A 9 16.11 -4.26 -4.47
CA TYR A 9 15.09 -3.41 -3.86
C TYR A 9 13.73 -3.63 -4.51
N ILE A 10 12.70 -3.77 -3.68
CA ILE A 10 11.31 -3.88 -4.10
C ILE A 10 10.68 -2.49 -4.11
N ILE A 11 10.16 -2.09 -5.25
CA ILE A 11 9.33 -0.90 -5.40
C ILE A 11 7.88 -1.36 -5.53
N GLU A 12 7.08 -1.03 -4.53
CA GLU A 12 5.64 -1.21 -4.55
C GLU A 12 4.97 0.11 -4.92
N THR A 13 4.08 0.08 -5.91
CA THR A 13 3.33 1.27 -6.33
C THR A 13 1.84 1.08 -6.05
N CYS A 14 1.26 1.96 -5.22
CA CYS A 14 -0.18 1.97 -4.98
C CYS A 14 -0.92 2.69 -6.11
N ILE A 15 -1.96 2.05 -6.62
CA ILE A 15 -2.72 2.50 -7.80
C ILE A 15 -4.21 2.20 -7.65
N ASP A 16 -5.06 2.95 -8.34
CA ASP A 16 -6.51 2.75 -8.40
C ASP A 16 -7.09 2.77 -9.82
N THR A 17 -6.25 2.76 -10.85
CA THR A 17 -6.67 2.70 -12.25
C THR A 17 -5.82 1.71 -13.06
N VAL A 18 -6.42 1.10 -14.09
CA VAL A 18 -5.68 0.22 -15.03
C VAL A 18 -4.55 0.98 -15.74
N TYR A 19 -4.76 2.25 -16.07
CA TYR A 19 -3.71 3.08 -16.65
C TYR A 19 -2.50 3.16 -15.72
N SER A 20 -2.72 3.45 -14.44
CA SER A 20 -1.66 3.52 -13.43
C SER A 20 -0.93 2.20 -13.25
N CYS A 21 -1.61 1.04 -13.38
CA CYS A 21 -0.96 -0.28 -13.39
C CYS A 21 0.12 -0.35 -14.48
N HIS A 22 -0.26 -0.02 -15.71
CA HIS A 22 0.68 -0.07 -16.84
C HIS A 22 1.82 0.94 -16.69
N GLN A 23 1.54 2.13 -16.14
CA GLN A 23 2.59 3.13 -15.86
C GLN A 23 3.58 2.65 -14.80
N ALA A 24 3.08 2.03 -13.72
CA ALA A 24 3.94 1.50 -12.65
C ALA A 24 4.88 0.40 -13.18
N ILE A 25 4.37 -0.55 -13.98
CA ILE A 25 5.17 -1.60 -14.61
C ILE A 25 6.18 -1.00 -15.59
N LYS A 26 5.77 -0.04 -16.43
CA LYS A 26 6.67 0.68 -17.35
C LYS A 26 7.80 1.38 -16.60
N GLY A 27 7.55 1.86 -15.38
CA GLY A 27 8.55 2.46 -14.49
C GLY A 27 9.40 1.45 -13.71
N SER A 28 9.21 0.15 -13.94
CA SER A 28 9.92 -0.95 -13.26
C SER A 28 9.54 -1.12 -11.79
N ALA A 29 8.26 -0.92 -11.43
CA ALA A 29 7.72 -1.39 -10.17
C ALA A 29 7.71 -2.93 -10.14
N ASN A 30 8.09 -3.52 -9.00
CA ASN A 30 8.09 -4.98 -8.82
C ASN A 30 6.75 -5.50 -8.30
N ARG A 31 6.04 -4.65 -7.55
CA ARG A 31 4.77 -5.00 -6.92
C ARG A 31 3.78 -3.85 -7.12
N ILE A 32 2.55 -4.21 -7.36
CA ILE A 32 1.42 -3.30 -7.50
C ILE A 32 0.51 -3.49 -6.30
N GLU A 33 0.27 -2.43 -5.54
CA GLU A 33 -0.80 -2.41 -4.56
C GLU A 33 -2.07 -1.89 -5.22
N LEU A 34 -3.03 -2.80 -5.42
CA LEU A 34 -4.34 -2.46 -5.99
C LEU A 34 -5.25 -1.86 -4.93
N CYS A 35 -5.72 -0.67 -5.19
CA CYS A 35 -6.69 0.05 -4.38
C CYS A 35 -7.88 0.48 -5.24
N SER A 36 -8.87 1.05 -4.59
CA SER A 36 -9.80 2.04 -5.12
C SER A 36 -9.68 3.31 -4.28
N ALA A 37 -10.16 4.44 -4.79
CA ALA A 37 -10.28 5.67 -4.04
C ALA A 37 -9.00 6.10 -3.27
N LEU A 38 -7.84 6.16 -3.96
CA LEU A 38 -6.57 6.58 -3.35
C LEU A 38 -6.62 7.97 -2.71
N GLY A 39 -7.51 8.85 -3.18
CA GLY A 39 -7.77 10.15 -2.55
C GLY A 39 -8.31 10.05 -1.11
N LEU A 40 -8.88 8.90 -0.73
CA LEU A 40 -9.38 8.56 0.61
C LEU A 40 -8.41 7.65 1.39
N GLY A 41 -7.19 7.49 0.88
CA GLY A 41 -6.17 6.62 1.49
C GLY A 41 -6.17 5.17 1.00
N GLY A 42 -6.95 4.85 -0.04
CA GLY A 42 -7.08 3.50 -0.61
C GLY A 42 -8.14 2.66 0.10
N LEU A 43 -9.04 2.07 -0.68
CA LEU A 43 -10.08 1.14 -0.25
C LEU A 43 -9.95 -0.17 -1.06
N THR A 44 -10.71 -1.20 -0.67
CA THR A 44 -10.78 -2.47 -1.43
C THR A 44 -11.18 -2.20 -2.88
N PRO A 45 -10.39 -2.67 -3.87
CA PRO A 45 -10.74 -2.52 -5.29
C PRO A 45 -11.85 -3.48 -5.68
N SER A 46 -12.50 -3.21 -6.82
CA SER A 46 -13.54 -4.12 -7.33
C SER A 46 -12.97 -5.49 -7.69
N ALA A 47 -13.79 -6.53 -7.56
CA ALA A 47 -13.43 -7.91 -7.96
C ALA A 47 -12.92 -7.98 -9.41
N SER A 48 -13.52 -7.24 -10.33
CA SER A 48 -13.08 -7.18 -11.74
C SER A 48 -11.70 -6.53 -11.89
N MET A 49 -11.35 -5.53 -11.10
CA MET A 49 -10.02 -4.92 -11.12
C MET A 49 -8.97 -5.91 -10.62
N ILE A 50 -9.27 -6.66 -9.56
CA ILE A 50 -8.37 -7.69 -9.01
C ILE A 50 -8.13 -8.80 -10.04
N ALA A 51 -9.22 -9.35 -10.64
CA ALA A 51 -9.12 -10.40 -11.65
C ALA A 51 -8.34 -9.93 -12.88
N TYR A 52 -8.63 -8.72 -13.39
CA TYR A 52 -7.90 -8.14 -14.51
C TYR A 52 -6.40 -8.02 -14.23
N ALA A 53 -6.05 -7.47 -13.07
CA ALA A 53 -4.65 -7.27 -12.72
C ALA A 53 -3.90 -8.61 -12.59
N GLN A 54 -4.50 -9.59 -11.93
CA GLN A 54 -3.90 -10.92 -11.77
C GLN A 54 -3.71 -11.65 -13.10
N GLU A 55 -4.67 -11.48 -14.03
CA GLU A 55 -4.60 -12.12 -15.35
C GLU A 55 -3.61 -11.42 -16.30
N LYS A 56 -3.62 -10.08 -16.33
CA LYS A 56 -2.99 -9.30 -17.40
C LYS A 56 -1.64 -8.68 -17.03
N LEU A 57 -1.32 -8.54 -15.73
CA LEU A 57 -0.12 -7.81 -15.33
C LEU A 57 1.02 -8.78 -14.99
N GLU A 58 2.23 -8.44 -15.44
CA GLU A 58 3.47 -9.17 -15.12
C GLU A 58 4.15 -8.53 -13.89
N ALA A 59 3.43 -8.46 -12.77
CA ALA A 59 3.92 -7.94 -11.51
C ALA A 59 3.33 -8.74 -10.34
N SER A 60 3.97 -8.70 -9.19
CA SER A 60 3.37 -9.19 -7.95
C SER A 60 2.18 -8.29 -7.56
N ILE A 61 1.06 -8.91 -7.20
CA ILE A 61 -0.18 -8.20 -6.88
C ILE A 61 -0.45 -8.25 -5.38
N ALA A 62 -0.52 -7.09 -4.76
CA ALA A 62 -1.02 -6.87 -3.42
C ALA A 62 -2.40 -6.18 -3.49
N VAL A 63 -3.38 -6.64 -2.73
CA VAL A 63 -4.74 -6.10 -2.78
C VAL A 63 -5.09 -5.43 -1.45
N MET A 64 -5.50 -4.16 -1.49
CA MET A 64 -5.99 -3.45 -0.32
C MET A 64 -7.31 -4.08 0.16
N ILE A 65 -7.37 -4.42 1.44
CA ILE A 65 -8.56 -4.92 2.14
C ILE A 65 -8.94 -3.89 3.19
N ARG A 66 -9.74 -2.91 2.79
CA ARG A 66 -10.20 -1.80 3.60
C ARG A 66 -11.61 -1.43 3.18
N PRO A 67 -12.65 -1.77 3.96
CA PRO A 67 -14.05 -1.66 3.54
C PRO A 67 -14.54 -0.21 3.44
N ARG A 68 -13.97 0.72 4.21
CA ARG A 68 -14.34 2.14 4.22
C ARG A 68 -13.16 3.05 4.51
N SER A 69 -13.32 4.32 4.23
CA SER A 69 -12.42 5.40 4.68
C SER A 69 -12.63 5.73 6.17
N GLY A 70 -11.81 6.63 6.69
CA GLY A 70 -11.81 7.02 8.10
C GLY A 70 -10.81 6.20 8.91
N ASP A 71 -11.19 5.89 10.15
CA ASP A 71 -10.37 5.13 11.10
C ASP A 71 -10.21 3.65 10.73
N PHE A 72 -9.62 2.88 11.63
CA PHE A 72 -9.35 1.45 11.47
C PHE A 72 -10.02 0.58 12.54
N LEU A 73 -11.02 1.13 13.24
CA LEU A 73 -11.88 0.42 14.18
C LEU A 73 -13.13 -0.07 13.43
N TYR A 74 -13.15 -1.33 13.06
CA TYR A 74 -14.22 -1.93 12.26
C TYR A 74 -15.25 -2.65 13.14
N ASP A 75 -16.51 -2.63 12.71
CA ASP A 75 -17.56 -3.45 13.31
C ASP A 75 -17.52 -4.90 12.79
N ASP A 76 -18.49 -5.73 13.22
CA ASP A 76 -18.50 -7.14 12.85
C ASP A 76 -18.90 -7.37 11.38
N ASP A 77 -19.75 -6.54 10.82
CA ASP A 77 -20.13 -6.61 9.40
C ASP A 77 -18.96 -6.18 8.49
N GLU A 78 -18.25 -5.12 8.84
CA GLU A 78 -17.04 -4.67 8.14
C GLU A 78 -15.93 -5.74 8.20
N PHE A 79 -15.76 -6.37 9.36
CA PHE A 79 -14.82 -7.46 9.52
C PHE A 79 -15.19 -8.69 8.67
N GLU A 80 -16.47 -9.04 8.59
CA GLU A 80 -16.93 -10.13 7.73
C GLU A 80 -16.73 -9.83 6.25
N LEU A 81 -16.93 -8.57 5.81
CA LEU A 81 -16.59 -8.13 4.44
C LEU A 81 -15.10 -8.31 4.15
N MET A 82 -14.23 -7.89 5.09
CA MET A 82 -12.77 -8.07 4.93
C MET A 82 -12.40 -9.55 4.75
N LYS A 83 -13.00 -10.46 5.50
CA LYS A 83 -12.78 -11.90 5.32
C LYS A 83 -13.16 -12.39 3.93
N ARG A 84 -14.34 -12.00 3.44
CA ARG A 84 -14.82 -12.38 2.09
C ARG A 84 -13.92 -11.84 0.99
N ASP A 85 -13.45 -10.61 1.13
CA ASP A 85 -12.50 -10.01 0.19
C ASP A 85 -11.17 -10.79 0.16
N ILE A 86 -10.67 -11.23 1.32
CA ILE A 86 -9.47 -12.08 1.43
C ILE A 86 -9.71 -13.45 0.79
N GLU A 87 -10.85 -14.10 1.05
CA GLU A 87 -11.20 -15.38 0.45
C GLU A 87 -11.26 -15.27 -1.09
N TYR A 88 -11.83 -14.19 -1.61
CA TYR A 88 -11.83 -13.90 -3.04
C TYR A 88 -10.40 -13.73 -3.59
N CYS A 89 -9.57 -12.93 -2.93
CA CYS A 89 -8.17 -12.74 -3.30
C CYS A 89 -7.39 -14.05 -3.33
N LYS A 90 -7.62 -14.93 -2.36
CA LYS A 90 -7.05 -16.27 -2.30
C LYS A 90 -7.49 -17.15 -3.48
N GLN A 91 -8.79 -17.12 -3.84
CA GLN A 91 -9.32 -17.86 -5.00
C GLN A 91 -8.72 -17.39 -6.32
N ILE A 92 -8.52 -16.10 -6.48
CA ILE A 92 -7.88 -15.50 -7.68
C ILE A 92 -6.36 -15.76 -7.70
N GLY A 93 -5.74 -16.09 -6.55
CA GLY A 93 -4.32 -16.39 -6.45
C GLY A 93 -3.43 -15.15 -6.46
N VAL A 94 -3.83 -14.06 -5.80
CA VAL A 94 -2.98 -12.88 -5.63
C VAL A 94 -1.79 -13.18 -4.71
N ASP A 95 -0.72 -12.42 -4.82
CA ASP A 95 0.52 -12.67 -4.05
C ASP A 95 0.40 -12.23 -2.59
N SER A 96 -0.36 -11.16 -2.34
CA SER A 96 -0.56 -10.62 -0.99
C SER A 96 -1.83 -9.80 -0.85
N VAL A 97 -2.27 -9.64 0.40
CA VAL A 97 -3.32 -8.70 0.81
C VAL A 97 -2.75 -7.68 1.79
N VAL A 98 -3.33 -6.48 1.80
CA VAL A 98 -2.90 -5.35 2.63
C VAL A 98 -4.06 -4.93 3.52
N LEU A 99 -3.87 -4.95 4.83
CA LEU A 99 -4.92 -4.68 5.82
C LEU A 99 -4.36 -4.02 7.08
N GLY A 100 -5.22 -3.61 7.99
CA GLY A 100 -4.82 -3.10 9.30
C GLY A 100 -6.06 -2.73 10.11
N LEU A 101 -6.13 -3.26 11.34
CA LEU A 101 -7.23 -3.08 12.26
C LEU A 101 -6.69 -2.60 13.60
N LEU A 102 -7.37 -1.62 14.18
CA LEU A 102 -7.05 -1.09 15.50
C LEU A 102 -8.24 -1.26 16.45
N THR A 103 -7.94 -1.31 17.74
CA THR A 103 -8.93 -1.25 18.81
C THR A 103 -9.40 0.19 19.05
N ALA A 104 -10.40 0.37 19.89
CA ALA A 104 -10.86 1.71 20.31
C ALA A 104 -9.80 2.50 21.08
N SER A 105 -8.79 1.84 21.68
CA SER A 105 -7.62 2.47 22.32
C SER A 105 -6.49 2.78 21.33
N GLY A 106 -6.64 2.44 20.04
CA GLY A 106 -5.64 2.67 18.98
C GLY A 106 -4.55 1.60 18.91
N GLU A 107 -4.62 0.53 19.68
CA GLU A 107 -3.71 -0.60 19.62
C GLU A 107 -4.06 -1.52 18.45
N VAL A 108 -3.12 -2.36 18.02
CA VAL A 108 -3.41 -3.40 17.01
C VAL A 108 -4.45 -4.38 17.55
N ASP A 109 -5.56 -4.58 16.83
CA ASP A 109 -6.54 -5.63 17.12
C ASP A 109 -5.94 -7.00 16.78
N LYS A 110 -5.22 -7.57 17.74
CA LYS A 110 -4.50 -8.84 17.56
C LYS A 110 -5.42 -10.00 17.21
N GLU A 111 -6.58 -10.08 17.85
CA GLU A 111 -7.51 -11.19 17.65
C GLU A 111 -8.03 -11.20 16.22
N ARG A 112 -8.59 -10.08 15.78
CA ARG A 112 -9.13 -9.97 14.41
C ARG A 112 -8.05 -10.01 13.35
N THR A 113 -6.89 -9.37 13.56
CA THR A 113 -5.76 -9.43 12.63
C THR A 113 -5.28 -10.86 12.42
N LYS A 114 -5.13 -11.64 13.51
CA LYS A 114 -4.74 -13.05 13.43
C LYS A 114 -5.75 -13.89 12.64
N ARG A 115 -7.05 -13.68 12.87
CA ARG A 115 -8.11 -14.36 12.11
C ARG A 115 -8.07 -14.05 10.62
N LEU A 116 -7.76 -12.80 10.24
CA LEU A 116 -7.60 -12.44 8.81
C LEU A 116 -6.33 -13.08 8.21
N VAL A 117 -5.23 -13.16 8.95
CA VAL A 117 -4.02 -13.88 8.52
C VAL A 117 -4.32 -15.37 8.32
N GLU A 118 -5.05 -16.00 9.24
CA GLU A 118 -5.50 -17.39 9.12
C GLU A 118 -6.41 -17.59 7.89
N THR A 119 -7.32 -16.66 7.62
CA THR A 119 -8.18 -16.68 6.41
C THR A 119 -7.35 -16.59 5.13
N ALA A 120 -6.31 -15.75 5.11
CA ALA A 120 -5.42 -15.59 3.97
C ALA A 120 -4.62 -16.88 3.66
N GLY A 121 -4.28 -17.68 4.67
CA GLY A 121 -3.54 -18.93 4.49
C GLY A 121 -2.16 -18.68 3.89
N ASP A 122 -1.91 -19.17 2.66
CA ASP A 122 -0.63 -18.99 1.96
C ASP A 122 -0.44 -17.62 1.33
N VAL A 123 -1.50 -16.81 1.23
CA VAL A 123 -1.43 -15.43 0.72
C VAL A 123 -0.77 -14.55 1.78
N LYS A 124 0.30 -13.86 1.41
CA LYS A 124 1.05 -13.01 2.35
C LYS A 124 0.20 -11.83 2.83
N VAL A 125 0.31 -11.48 4.10
CA VAL A 125 -0.38 -10.34 4.68
C VAL A 125 0.60 -9.22 4.97
N CYS A 126 0.30 -8.01 4.49
CA CYS A 126 0.97 -6.77 4.83
C CYS A 126 0.07 -5.96 5.75
N PHE A 127 0.58 -5.52 6.91
CA PHE A 127 -0.12 -4.56 7.74
C PHE A 127 0.19 -3.15 7.24
N HIS A 128 -0.84 -2.38 6.91
CA HIS A 128 -0.69 -1.05 6.31
C HIS A 128 -0.43 0.05 7.35
N ARG A 129 -0.45 1.31 6.91
CA ARG A 129 -0.16 2.50 7.72
C ARG A 129 -1.09 2.74 8.92
N ALA A 130 -2.06 1.88 9.22
CA ALA A 130 -2.76 1.92 10.50
C ALA A 130 -1.79 1.82 11.69
N ILE A 131 -0.64 1.16 11.54
CA ILE A 131 0.42 1.13 12.55
C ILE A 131 0.91 2.54 12.92
N ASP A 132 0.93 3.48 11.96
CA ASP A 132 1.37 4.86 12.20
C ASP A 132 0.39 5.65 13.09
N MET A 133 -0.81 5.11 13.37
CA MET A 133 -1.84 5.68 14.24
C MET A 133 -1.86 5.05 15.63
N THR A 134 -0.94 4.12 15.93
CA THR A 134 -0.88 3.46 17.23
C THR A 134 -0.14 4.31 18.27
N PRO A 135 -0.45 4.14 19.58
CA PRO A 135 0.23 4.87 20.65
C PRO A 135 1.72 4.55 20.76
N ASP A 136 2.11 3.28 20.55
CA ASP A 136 3.49 2.80 20.56
C ASP A 136 3.76 1.93 19.34
N ILE A 137 4.66 2.40 18.48
CA ILE A 137 4.94 1.76 17.19
C ILE A 137 5.75 0.47 17.34
N LEU A 138 6.55 0.33 18.39
CA LEU A 138 7.36 -0.88 18.62
C LEU A 138 6.49 -1.99 19.19
N GLU A 139 5.63 -1.68 20.17
CA GLU A 139 4.63 -2.62 20.68
C GLU A 139 3.68 -3.06 19.57
N ALA A 140 3.25 -2.12 18.72
CA ALA A 140 2.43 -2.42 17.55
C ALA A 140 3.15 -3.33 16.55
N THR A 141 4.44 -3.09 16.29
CA THR A 141 5.24 -3.94 15.40
C THR A 141 5.37 -5.35 15.95
N GLN A 142 5.64 -5.50 17.26
CA GLN A 142 5.66 -6.81 17.91
C GLN A 142 4.31 -7.53 17.78
N ALA A 143 3.20 -6.81 17.99
CA ALA A 143 1.86 -7.36 17.85
C ALA A 143 1.58 -7.87 16.42
N ILE A 144 2.01 -7.11 15.40
CA ILE A 144 1.86 -7.46 13.98
C ILE A 144 2.69 -8.71 13.63
N VAL A 145 3.90 -8.81 14.17
CA VAL A 145 4.75 -10.01 14.03
C VAL A 145 4.08 -11.23 14.65
N ASP A 146 3.53 -11.10 15.87
CA ASP A 146 2.86 -12.18 16.60
C ASP A 146 1.57 -12.64 15.90
N CYS A 147 0.92 -11.76 15.14
CA CYS A 147 -0.23 -12.11 14.31
C CYS A 147 0.16 -12.90 13.05
N GLY A 148 1.44 -12.99 12.69
CA GLY A 148 1.92 -13.71 11.52
C GLY A 148 1.92 -12.89 10.22
N CYS A 149 1.84 -11.56 10.29
CA CYS A 149 1.99 -10.71 9.11
C CYS A 149 3.41 -10.84 8.53
N ARG A 150 3.50 -10.84 7.20
CA ARG A 150 4.79 -10.97 6.49
C ARG A 150 5.49 -9.62 6.31
N ARG A 151 4.74 -8.53 6.25
CA ARG A 151 5.26 -7.19 5.99
C ARG A 151 4.47 -6.15 6.78
N VAL A 152 5.13 -5.03 7.07
CA VAL A 152 4.48 -3.83 7.61
C VAL A 152 4.87 -2.61 6.77
N LEU A 153 3.88 -1.81 6.37
CA LEU A 153 4.06 -0.52 5.70
C LEU A 153 3.94 0.60 6.74
N THR A 154 4.96 1.44 6.82
CA THR A 154 5.00 2.49 7.85
C THR A 154 5.70 3.77 7.37
N SER A 155 5.36 4.89 7.98
CA SER A 155 6.14 6.13 7.98
C SER A 155 6.84 6.39 9.32
N GLY A 156 6.94 5.37 10.19
CA GLY A 156 7.54 5.49 11.50
C GLY A 156 6.67 6.26 12.50
N GLY A 157 5.33 6.24 12.34
CA GLY A 157 4.40 6.96 13.23
C GLY A 157 4.42 8.49 13.04
N CYS A 158 4.95 8.97 11.90
CA CYS A 158 5.05 10.39 11.58
C CYS A 158 4.30 10.71 10.27
N ALA A 159 4.15 11.99 9.94
CA ALA A 159 3.49 12.42 8.70
C ALA A 159 4.23 11.88 7.47
N THR A 160 5.56 11.87 7.50
CA THR A 160 6.41 11.32 6.44
C THR A 160 7.42 10.32 7.01
N ALA A 161 7.88 9.39 6.17
CA ALA A 161 8.91 8.43 6.55
C ALA A 161 10.26 9.10 6.90
N VAL A 162 10.56 10.27 6.31
CA VAL A 162 11.77 11.04 6.65
C VAL A 162 11.69 11.57 8.09
N GLU A 163 10.53 12.07 8.51
CA GLU A 163 10.32 12.50 9.90
C GLU A 163 10.36 11.33 10.89
N GLY A 164 9.85 10.16 10.49
CA GLY A 164 9.83 8.94 11.30
C GLY A 164 11.09 8.06 11.19
N ILE A 165 12.19 8.57 10.62
CA ILE A 165 13.35 7.77 10.25
C ILE A 165 13.99 7.04 11.44
N GLU A 166 14.04 7.65 12.64
CA GLU A 166 14.61 7.01 13.83
C GLU A 166 13.73 5.84 14.31
N ASN A 167 12.40 5.99 14.29
CA ASN A 167 11.49 4.89 14.60
C ASN A 167 11.62 3.75 13.58
N ILE A 168 11.71 4.07 12.28
CA ILE A 168 11.92 3.07 11.21
C ILE A 168 13.24 2.32 11.42
N LYS A 169 14.31 3.02 11.79
CA LYS A 169 15.62 2.43 12.09
C LYS A 169 15.53 1.46 13.29
N GLN A 170 14.83 1.85 14.34
CA GLN A 170 14.60 1.00 15.49
C GLN A 170 13.76 -0.23 15.13
N MET A 171 12.64 -0.05 14.41
CA MET A 171 11.82 -1.16 13.90
C MET A 171 12.66 -2.13 13.06
N GLN A 172 13.49 -1.62 12.15
CA GLN A 172 14.35 -2.48 11.31
C GLN A 172 15.39 -3.23 12.14
N SER A 173 16.00 -2.58 13.15
CA SER A 173 16.99 -3.21 14.03
C SER A 173 16.39 -4.33 14.88
N GLU A 174 15.19 -4.14 15.42
CA GLU A 174 14.56 -5.07 16.36
C GLU A 174 13.76 -6.18 15.65
N PHE A 175 13.13 -5.86 14.52
CA PHE A 175 12.15 -6.74 13.88
C PHE A 175 12.51 -7.15 12.45
N GLY A 176 13.48 -6.51 11.79
CA GLY A 176 13.77 -6.71 10.37
C GLY A 176 14.21 -8.13 9.99
N ASN A 177 14.57 -8.98 10.94
CA ASN A 177 14.83 -10.41 10.75
C ASN A 177 13.57 -11.29 10.85
N ARG A 178 12.43 -10.73 11.30
CA ARG A 178 11.14 -11.44 11.50
C ARG A 178 10.05 -10.96 10.57
N ILE A 179 10.09 -9.69 10.15
CA ILE A 179 9.10 -9.05 9.29
C ILE A 179 9.76 -8.09 8.32
N ASP A 180 9.27 -8.02 7.09
CA ASP A 180 9.74 -7.04 6.10
C ASP A 180 9.23 -5.64 6.47
N ILE A 181 10.12 -4.70 6.80
CA ILE A 181 9.76 -3.30 6.98
C ILE A 181 9.73 -2.63 5.61
N MET A 182 8.58 -2.10 5.22
CA MET A 182 8.36 -1.34 4.00
C MET A 182 8.13 0.12 4.33
N VAL A 183 8.95 1.01 3.78
CA VAL A 183 8.84 2.45 4.04
C VAL A 183 7.90 3.11 3.04
N GLY A 184 6.96 3.93 3.56
CA GLY A 184 6.00 4.70 2.77
C GLY A 184 5.63 6.00 3.48
N GLY A 185 4.89 6.88 2.77
CA GLY A 185 4.61 8.22 3.27
C GLY A 185 5.67 9.23 2.86
N GLY A 186 5.48 9.82 1.66
CA GLY A 186 6.39 10.82 1.09
C GLY A 186 7.69 10.27 0.50
N ILE A 187 7.77 8.97 0.22
CA ILE A 187 8.94 8.34 -0.42
C ILE A 187 9.03 8.74 -1.89
N SER A 188 10.24 9.05 -2.32
CA SER A 188 10.59 9.44 -3.69
C SER A 188 12.07 9.15 -3.98
N ALA A 189 12.49 9.33 -5.23
CA ALA A 189 13.90 9.21 -5.62
C ALA A 189 14.84 10.14 -4.84
N ALA A 190 14.34 11.27 -4.33
CA ALA A 190 15.14 12.25 -3.60
C ALA A 190 15.52 11.80 -2.18
N ASN A 191 14.72 10.93 -1.55
CA ASN A 191 14.93 10.54 -0.15
C ASN A 191 15.11 9.03 0.08
N ALA A 192 14.88 8.18 -0.93
CA ALA A 192 14.97 6.73 -0.77
C ALA A 192 16.33 6.25 -0.25
N ASN A 193 17.43 6.91 -0.65
CA ASN A 193 18.78 6.55 -0.23
C ASN A 193 19.04 6.73 1.25
N LEU A 194 18.22 7.52 1.98
CA LEU A 194 18.34 7.67 3.43
C LEU A 194 18.07 6.35 4.17
N PHE A 195 17.27 5.46 3.59
CA PHE A 195 16.82 4.20 4.21
C PHE A 195 17.69 2.99 3.85
N LYS A 196 18.50 3.08 2.79
CA LYS A 196 19.39 1.98 2.36
C LYS A 196 20.39 1.55 3.45
N PRO A 197 21.07 2.47 4.18
CA PRO A 197 22.04 2.10 5.22
C PRO A 197 21.44 1.34 6.41
N MET A 198 20.10 1.44 6.60
CA MET A 198 19.37 0.72 7.65
C MET A 198 19.01 -0.72 7.24
N GLY A 199 19.28 -1.12 6.01
CA GLY A 199 18.88 -2.43 5.49
C GLY A 199 17.45 -2.51 4.97
N ILE A 200 16.79 -1.38 4.75
CA ILE A 200 15.45 -1.34 4.14
C ILE A 200 15.55 -1.78 2.67
N LEU A 201 14.72 -2.75 2.31
CA LEU A 201 14.65 -3.32 0.96
C LEU A 201 13.32 -3.07 0.26
N ASN A 202 12.29 -2.64 0.96
CA ASN A 202 10.94 -2.45 0.44
C ASN A 202 10.54 -0.97 0.53
N PHE A 203 10.12 -0.40 -0.61
CA PHE A 203 9.77 1.01 -0.76
C PHE A 203 8.39 1.14 -1.39
N HIS A 204 7.54 1.98 -0.80
CA HIS A 204 6.16 2.18 -1.23
C HIS A 204 5.92 3.63 -1.65
N LEU A 205 5.37 3.83 -2.85
CA LEU A 205 5.00 5.15 -3.36
C LEU A 205 3.87 5.07 -4.38
N SER A 206 3.14 6.16 -4.58
CA SER A 206 2.11 6.26 -5.63
C SER A 206 2.66 6.73 -6.98
N GLY A 207 3.76 7.47 -6.98
CA GLY A 207 4.31 8.10 -8.18
C GLY A 207 3.31 8.99 -8.93
N LYS A 208 2.27 9.49 -8.24
CA LYS A 208 1.14 10.20 -8.85
C LYS A 208 1.52 11.56 -9.44
N ALA A 209 0.82 11.92 -10.51
CA ALA A 209 0.81 13.23 -11.14
C ALA A 209 -0.61 13.56 -11.62
N ASP A 210 -0.93 14.84 -11.66
CA ASP A 210 -2.20 15.33 -12.17
C ASP A 210 -2.12 15.47 -13.69
N MET A 211 -3.15 14.98 -14.37
CA MET A 211 -3.27 15.02 -15.82
C MET A 211 -4.62 15.66 -16.20
N GLU A 212 -4.60 16.52 -17.18
CA GLU A 212 -5.82 17.09 -17.77
C GLU A 212 -6.67 15.98 -18.40
N SER A 213 -7.97 16.02 -18.16
CA SER A 213 -8.93 15.15 -18.84
C SER A 213 -8.95 15.44 -20.35
N LYS A 214 -9.06 14.39 -21.16
CA LYS A 214 -9.27 14.48 -22.61
C LYS A 214 -10.70 14.83 -23.00
N MET A 215 -11.61 14.95 -22.03
CA MET A 215 -13.00 15.37 -22.27
C MET A 215 -13.01 16.83 -22.73
N LEU A 216 -13.56 17.10 -23.89
CA LEU A 216 -13.58 18.45 -24.49
C LEU A 216 -14.64 19.35 -23.87
N PHE A 217 -15.83 18.80 -23.60
CA PHE A 217 -16.88 19.53 -22.93
C PHE A 217 -16.55 19.73 -21.45
N ARG A 218 -16.73 20.94 -20.94
CA ARG A 218 -16.60 21.30 -19.51
C ARG A 218 -17.93 21.88 -19.03
N LYS A 219 -18.44 21.40 -17.90
CA LYS A 219 -19.63 21.94 -17.25
C LYS A 219 -19.20 22.79 -16.06
N ASP A 220 -19.51 24.07 -16.11
CA ASP A 220 -19.17 25.01 -15.04
C ASP A 220 -20.08 24.84 -13.82
N GLY A 221 -19.54 25.11 -12.63
CA GLY A 221 -20.30 25.25 -11.39
C GLY A 221 -20.83 23.94 -10.79
N ILE A 222 -20.47 22.76 -11.32
CA ILE A 222 -20.88 21.46 -10.79
C ILE A 222 -19.66 20.68 -10.33
N SER A 223 -19.72 20.18 -9.08
CA SER A 223 -18.76 19.24 -8.52
C SER A 223 -19.50 17.98 -8.05
N MET A 224 -18.95 16.80 -8.38
CA MET A 224 -19.52 15.48 -8.04
C MET A 224 -18.92 14.88 -6.77
N GLY A 225 -18.10 15.61 -6.04
CA GLY A 225 -17.45 15.13 -4.82
C GLY A 225 -16.97 16.28 -3.93
N ALA A 226 -15.95 16.04 -3.11
CA ALA A 226 -15.37 17.05 -2.23
C ALA A 226 -14.38 17.99 -2.95
N THR A 227 -14.21 17.85 -4.26
CA THR A 227 -13.32 18.67 -5.07
C THR A 227 -14.03 19.91 -5.61
N SER A 228 -13.26 20.94 -5.98
CA SER A 228 -13.82 22.10 -6.67
C SER A 228 -14.17 21.74 -8.13
N PRO A 229 -15.12 22.50 -8.78
CA PRO A 229 -15.49 22.24 -10.17
C PRO A 229 -14.32 22.19 -11.15
N GLU A 230 -13.27 22.96 -10.93
CA GLU A 230 -12.07 22.99 -11.77
C GLU A 230 -11.28 21.67 -11.68
N LYS A 231 -11.37 20.96 -10.55
CA LYS A 231 -10.69 19.68 -10.33
C LYS A 231 -11.43 18.48 -10.88
N GLU A 232 -12.71 18.61 -11.28
CA GLU A 232 -13.48 17.51 -11.89
C GLU A 232 -12.86 16.98 -13.20
N TYR A 233 -12.04 17.80 -13.84
CA TYR A 233 -11.38 17.46 -15.10
C TYR A 233 -9.89 17.21 -14.95
N ILE A 234 -9.42 17.02 -13.72
CA ILE A 234 -8.05 16.61 -13.41
C ILE A 234 -8.09 15.16 -12.96
N ILE A 235 -7.31 14.31 -13.63
CA ILE A 235 -7.22 12.88 -13.31
C ILE A 235 -5.84 12.62 -12.71
N THR A 236 -5.79 12.32 -11.42
CA THR A 236 -4.55 11.94 -10.74
C THR A 236 -4.21 10.50 -11.08
N GLN A 237 -3.05 10.26 -11.71
CA GLN A 237 -2.59 8.94 -12.14
C GLN A 237 -1.09 8.77 -11.90
N THR A 238 -0.61 7.52 -11.92
CA THR A 238 0.84 7.24 -11.80
C THR A 238 1.59 7.74 -13.05
N ASP A 239 2.69 8.44 -12.82
CA ASP A 239 3.68 8.79 -13.84
C ASP A 239 4.86 7.80 -13.77
N TYR A 240 5.06 7.01 -14.83
CA TYR A 240 6.14 6.01 -14.90
C TYR A 240 7.53 6.61 -14.67
N ARG A 241 7.74 7.90 -15.02
CA ARG A 241 9.05 8.57 -14.86
C ARG A 241 9.45 8.64 -13.39
N LYS A 242 8.50 8.93 -12.48
CA LYS A 242 8.75 8.96 -11.03
C LYS A 242 9.15 7.60 -10.49
N ILE A 243 8.55 6.52 -11.02
CA ILE A 243 8.91 5.15 -10.64
C ILE A 243 10.29 4.78 -11.20
N ALA A 244 10.58 5.14 -12.45
CA ALA A 244 11.90 4.91 -13.07
C ALA A 244 13.01 5.70 -12.37
N GLU A 245 12.76 6.96 -11.98
CA GLU A 245 13.68 7.77 -11.17
C GLU A 245 13.95 7.12 -9.81
N MET A 246 12.91 6.58 -9.16
CA MET A 246 13.04 5.84 -7.91
C MET A 246 13.91 4.60 -8.10
N ARG A 247 13.68 3.82 -9.16
CA ARG A 247 14.50 2.65 -9.51
C ARG A 247 15.96 3.05 -9.68
N ALA A 248 16.22 4.06 -10.50
CA ALA A 248 17.57 4.55 -10.74
C ALA A 248 18.26 5.06 -9.47
N ALA A 249 17.53 5.71 -8.55
CA ALA A 249 18.09 6.18 -7.28
C ALA A 249 18.48 5.01 -6.35
N LEU A 250 17.68 3.95 -6.31
CA LEU A 250 17.96 2.77 -5.48
C LEU A 250 19.12 1.92 -6.01
N GLU A 251 19.33 1.88 -7.33
CA GLU A 251 20.40 1.11 -7.98
C GLU A 251 21.76 1.82 -8.01
N ARG A 252 21.80 3.12 -7.73
CA ARG A 252 23.09 3.83 -7.53
C ARG A 252 23.74 3.36 -6.23
N GLU A 253 25.03 3.07 -6.32
CA GLU A 253 25.89 2.76 -5.16
C GLU A 253 26.03 3.95 -4.19
#